data_061f22f6fa64a9af32907fb836d3f7a9
#
_entry.id   061f22f6fa64a9af32907fb836d3f7a9
#
_cell.length_a   1.000
_cell.length_b   1.000
_cell.length_c   1.000
_cell.angle_alpha   90.00
_cell.angle_beta   90.00
_cell.angle_gamma   90.00
#
_symmetry.space_group_name_H-M   'P 1'
#
loop_
_entity.id
_entity.type
_entity.pdbx_description
1 polymer ?
#
loop_
_entity_poly.entity_id
_entity_poly.type
_entity_poly.pdbx_seq_one_letter_code
_entity_poly.pdbx_strand_id
1 'polypeptide(L)'
;MELDSQDISRRTIEAVLTPNTKAIICVHLAGWMCDMDPIMQMAEEKGLYVIEDCAQAHGAMYKGKSAGSIGHIGAWSFCQDKIMTTGGEGGMVTTNDETLWKKMWSYKDHGKNYDSVYHKQHPPGFRWLHDSFGTNWRMMEMQAVIGRIQLKKIPEWTAVRNTNMARIQAAFENSPYFTVAKPSADYVHAAYKCYVQVNVDALPKGWSRDRIMAEINALGVPCFSGSCSEVYLEKAFEGTPWRPEQRLKHAQQLGESSLMFVVHPTLSEQSLQKTVDAIQQVIARIS
;
A
#
# COMPACT_ATOMS: atom_id res chain seq x y z
N MET A 1 5.27 -5.12 12.48
CA MET A 1 5.58 -5.29 11.04
C MET A 1 6.91 -6.00 10.87
N GLU A 2 7.12 -6.67 9.76
CA GLU A 2 8.38 -7.27 9.37
C GLU A 2 9.32 -6.20 8.80
N LEU A 3 10.64 -6.44 8.86
CA LEU A 3 11.60 -5.44 8.40
C LEU A 3 11.88 -5.50 6.90
N ASP A 4 11.71 -6.67 6.28
CA ASP A 4 11.94 -6.91 4.87
C ASP A 4 10.80 -6.40 3.99
N SER A 5 9.58 -6.89 4.20
CA SER A 5 8.39 -6.47 3.46
C SER A 5 7.78 -5.17 3.95
N GLN A 6 8.09 -4.76 5.17
CA GLN A 6 7.47 -3.65 5.91
C GLN A 6 5.97 -3.86 6.21
N ASP A 7 5.47 -5.05 5.96
CA ASP A 7 4.08 -5.44 6.17
C ASP A 7 3.86 -6.13 7.52
N ILE A 8 2.60 -6.32 7.88
CA ILE A 8 2.22 -7.16 9.02
C ILE A 8 2.26 -8.63 8.60
N SER A 9 2.51 -9.51 9.59
CA SER A 9 2.50 -10.96 9.42
C SER A 9 1.64 -11.60 10.51
N ARG A 10 1.28 -12.89 10.36
CA ARG A 10 0.60 -13.65 11.41
C ARG A 10 1.30 -13.47 12.77
N ARG A 11 2.62 -13.59 12.81
CA ARG A 11 3.43 -13.43 14.04
C ARG A 11 3.25 -12.04 14.69
N THR A 12 3.31 -10.97 13.87
CA THR A 12 3.19 -9.60 14.40
C THR A 12 1.77 -9.25 14.79
N ILE A 13 0.77 -9.86 14.18
CA ILE A 13 -0.65 -9.71 14.52
C ILE A 13 -0.94 -10.44 15.83
N GLU A 14 -0.52 -11.71 15.98
CA GLU A 14 -0.75 -12.51 17.20
C GLU A 14 -0.20 -11.83 18.45
N ALA A 15 0.91 -11.09 18.33
CA ALA A 15 1.51 -10.36 19.45
C ALA A 15 0.66 -9.22 20.01
N VAL A 16 -0.35 -8.73 19.25
CA VAL A 16 -1.18 -7.57 19.64
C VAL A 16 -2.69 -7.88 19.68
N LEU A 17 -3.08 -9.11 19.40
CA LEU A 17 -4.49 -9.51 19.45
C LEU A 17 -5.04 -9.39 20.88
N THR A 18 -6.27 -8.93 20.96
CA THR A 18 -7.05 -8.87 22.21
C THR A 18 -8.42 -9.51 22.00
N PRO A 19 -9.17 -9.84 23.07
CA PRO A 19 -10.56 -10.30 22.96
C PRO A 19 -11.49 -9.31 22.25
N ASN A 20 -11.11 -8.05 22.17
CA ASN A 20 -11.88 -6.99 21.51
C ASN A 20 -11.55 -6.85 20.02
N THR A 21 -10.52 -7.51 19.51
CA THR A 21 -10.15 -7.47 18.10
C THR A 21 -11.27 -8.09 17.26
N LYS A 22 -11.72 -7.38 16.21
CA LYS A 22 -12.81 -7.80 15.31
C LYS A 22 -12.34 -7.92 13.86
N ALA A 23 -11.31 -7.16 13.48
CA ALA A 23 -10.81 -7.16 12.12
C ALA A 23 -9.31 -6.89 12.10
N ILE A 24 -8.68 -7.30 11.00
CA ILE A 24 -7.28 -7.05 10.66
C ILE A 24 -7.29 -6.23 9.38
N ILE A 25 -6.52 -5.13 9.34
CA ILE A 25 -6.28 -4.36 8.12
C ILE A 25 -4.87 -4.68 7.64
N CYS A 26 -4.77 -5.35 6.49
CA CYS A 26 -3.52 -5.69 5.83
C CYS A 26 -3.20 -4.62 4.80
N VAL A 27 -2.22 -3.76 5.08
CA VAL A 27 -1.73 -2.79 4.11
C VAL A 27 -0.67 -3.47 3.24
N HIS A 28 -0.87 -3.50 1.94
CA HIS A 28 0.09 -4.02 0.95
C HIS A 28 1.05 -2.90 0.54
N LEU A 29 2.02 -2.62 1.42
CA LEU A 29 2.87 -1.44 1.31
C LEU A 29 3.72 -1.46 0.04
N ALA A 30 3.77 -0.32 -0.64
CA ALA A 30 4.52 -0.11 -1.88
C ALA A 30 4.16 -1.07 -3.04
N GLY A 31 3.15 -1.92 -2.84
CA GLY A 31 2.73 -2.94 -3.79
C GLY A 31 3.30 -4.34 -3.52
N TRP A 32 3.95 -4.55 -2.36
CA TRP A 32 4.24 -5.89 -1.84
C TRP A 32 3.05 -6.35 -1.00
N MET A 33 2.52 -7.53 -1.28
CA MET A 33 1.39 -8.06 -0.53
C MET A 33 1.87 -8.72 0.77
N CYS A 34 1.08 -8.55 1.83
CA CYS A 34 1.23 -9.35 3.05
C CYS A 34 1.18 -10.85 2.72
N ASP A 35 1.80 -11.67 3.55
CA ASP A 35 1.66 -13.13 3.48
C ASP A 35 0.25 -13.54 3.90
N MET A 36 -0.65 -13.60 2.92
CA MET A 36 -2.10 -13.67 3.16
C MET A 36 -2.56 -15.04 3.67
N ASP A 37 -1.94 -16.15 3.25
CA ASP A 37 -2.42 -17.49 3.65
C ASP A 37 -2.38 -17.69 5.18
N PRO A 38 -1.25 -17.43 5.90
CA PRO A 38 -1.22 -17.56 7.36
C PRO A 38 -2.13 -16.57 8.08
N ILE A 39 -2.32 -15.36 7.49
CA ILE A 39 -3.22 -14.33 8.05
C ILE A 39 -4.67 -14.78 7.93
N MET A 40 -5.09 -15.26 6.76
CA MET A 40 -6.45 -15.75 6.53
C MET A 40 -6.77 -16.96 7.39
N GLN A 41 -5.83 -17.92 7.51
CA GLN A 41 -5.99 -19.07 8.39
C GLN A 41 -6.23 -18.62 9.85
N MET A 42 -5.41 -17.72 10.36
CA MET A 42 -5.57 -17.19 11.72
C MET A 42 -6.89 -16.45 11.89
N ALA A 43 -7.29 -15.65 10.89
CA ALA A 43 -8.54 -14.90 10.92
C ALA A 43 -9.76 -15.85 11.01
N GLU A 44 -9.76 -16.95 10.26
CA GLU A 44 -10.79 -17.99 10.33
C GLU A 44 -10.81 -18.67 11.71
N GLU A 45 -9.64 -19.10 12.23
CA GLU A 45 -9.50 -19.71 13.56
C GLU A 45 -10.05 -18.82 14.70
N LYS A 46 -9.97 -17.51 14.53
CA LYS A 46 -10.35 -16.51 15.56
C LYS A 46 -11.66 -15.76 15.27
N GLY A 47 -12.31 -16.05 14.16
CA GLY A 47 -13.56 -15.36 13.74
C GLY A 47 -13.36 -13.88 13.46
N LEU A 48 -12.24 -13.50 12.83
CA LEU A 48 -11.88 -12.13 12.49
C LEU A 48 -12.14 -11.82 11.02
N TYR A 49 -12.50 -10.57 10.73
CA TYR A 49 -12.51 -10.08 9.36
C TYR A 49 -11.11 -9.65 8.92
N VAL A 50 -10.80 -9.82 7.62
CA VAL A 50 -9.58 -9.31 7.00
C VAL A 50 -9.96 -8.30 5.93
N ILE A 51 -9.41 -7.09 6.04
CA ILE A 51 -9.54 -6.01 5.07
C ILE A 51 -8.18 -5.81 4.43
N GLU A 52 -8.10 -5.93 3.11
CA GLU A 52 -6.88 -5.60 2.36
C GLU A 52 -6.90 -4.12 2.00
N ASP A 53 -5.93 -3.35 2.48
CA ASP A 53 -5.65 -2.00 1.96
C ASP A 53 -4.79 -2.14 0.70
N CYS A 54 -5.46 -2.01 -0.44
CA CYS A 54 -4.89 -2.17 -1.76
C CYS A 54 -4.50 -0.83 -2.40
N ALA A 55 -4.48 0.27 -1.63
CA ALA A 55 -4.24 1.61 -2.16
C ALA A 55 -2.91 1.74 -2.92
N GLN A 56 -1.95 0.87 -2.67
CA GLN A 56 -0.63 0.84 -3.32
C GLN A 56 -0.38 -0.46 -4.12
N ALA A 57 -1.40 -1.30 -4.28
CA ALA A 57 -1.23 -2.69 -4.75
C ALA A 57 -1.95 -3.01 -6.08
N HIS A 58 -2.25 -2.00 -6.91
CA HIS A 58 -2.86 -2.21 -8.22
C HIS A 58 -1.94 -3.04 -9.12
N GLY A 59 -2.38 -4.25 -9.45
CA GLY A 59 -1.60 -5.22 -10.22
C GLY A 59 -0.72 -6.15 -9.38
N ALA A 60 -0.71 -6.02 -8.05
CA ALA A 60 -0.05 -6.99 -7.17
C ALA A 60 -0.79 -8.32 -7.15
N MET A 61 -0.04 -9.41 -7.02
CA MET A 61 -0.58 -10.77 -6.89
C MET A 61 0.18 -11.55 -5.82
N TYR A 62 -0.55 -12.44 -5.15
CA TYR A 62 -0.02 -13.43 -4.22
C TYR A 62 -0.53 -14.81 -4.62
N LYS A 63 0.40 -15.73 -4.96
CA LYS A 63 0.09 -17.09 -5.45
C LYS A 63 -0.98 -17.10 -6.56
N GLY A 64 -0.86 -16.16 -7.51
CA GLY A 64 -1.77 -16.04 -8.64
C GLY A 64 -3.11 -15.38 -8.34
N LYS A 65 -3.38 -14.95 -7.11
CA LYS A 65 -4.58 -14.20 -6.71
C LYS A 65 -4.27 -12.70 -6.64
N SER A 66 -5.14 -11.88 -7.20
CA SER A 66 -4.98 -10.42 -7.13
C SER A 66 -5.15 -9.87 -5.72
N ALA A 67 -4.42 -8.82 -5.38
CA ALA A 67 -4.73 -8.01 -4.21
C ALA A 67 -6.23 -7.65 -4.19
N GLY A 68 -6.80 -7.52 -2.98
CA GLY A 68 -8.21 -7.20 -2.77
C GLY A 68 -9.19 -8.31 -3.11
N SER A 69 -8.70 -9.55 -3.38
CA SER A 69 -9.54 -10.72 -3.66
C SER A 69 -9.36 -11.87 -2.67
N ILE A 70 -8.47 -11.74 -1.70
CA ILE A 70 -8.10 -12.82 -0.77
C ILE A 70 -8.77 -12.62 0.58
N GLY A 71 -8.74 -11.39 1.12
CA GLY A 71 -9.45 -11.01 2.34
C GLY A 71 -10.96 -10.93 2.13
N HIS A 72 -11.67 -10.55 3.17
CA HIS A 72 -13.12 -10.38 3.11
C HIS A 72 -13.53 -9.13 2.32
N ILE A 73 -12.71 -8.08 2.39
CA ILE A 73 -12.90 -6.79 1.70
C ILE A 73 -11.55 -6.31 1.18
N GLY A 74 -11.51 -5.83 -0.05
CA GLY A 74 -10.40 -5.05 -0.60
C GLY A 74 -10.79 -3.57 -0.71
N ALA A 75 -9.94 -2.66 -0.21
CA ALA A 75 -10.14 -1.22 -0.29
C ALA A 75 -9.10 -0.59 -1.22
N TRP A 76 -9.56 0.14 -2.22
CA TRP A 76 -8.72 0.70 -3.29
C TRP A 76 -8.76 2.22 -3.28
N SER A 77 -7.62 2.85 -3.50
CA SER A 77 -7.50 4.30 -3.73
C SER A 77 -7.20 4.59 -5.19
N PHE A 78 -7.88 5.58 -5.76
CA PHE A 78 -7.61 6.11 -7.09
C PHE A 78 -7.18 7.58 -7.02
N CYS A 79 -6.52 7.96 -5.92
CA CYS A 79 -5.89 9.26 -5.74
C CYS A 79 -4.86 9.53 -6.84
N GLN A 80 -4.56 10.80 -7.07
CA GLN A 80 -3.72 11.26 -8.19
C GLN A 80 -2.34 10.62 -8.30
N ASP A 81 -1.74 10.21 -7.18
CA ASP A 81 -0.37 9.65 -7.13
C ASP A 81 -0.34 8.12 -7.18
N LYS A 82 -1.50 7.46 -7.23
CA LYS A 82 -1.58 5.99 -7.25
C LYS A 82 -1.18 5.41 -8.61
N ILE A 83 -0.96 4.10 -8.64
CA ILE A 83 -0.64 3.37 -9.88
C ILE A 83 -1.74 3.58 -10.93
N MET A 84 -2.99 3.62 -10.45
CA MET A 84 -4.17 3.92 -11.24
C MET A 84 -4.95 5.05 -10.55
N THR A 85 -5.40 6.06 -11.32
CA THR A 85 -6.18 7.19 -10.82
C THR A 85 -7.47 7.36 -11.62
N THR A 86 -8.45 8.02 -11.04
CA THR A 86 -9.73 8.35 -11.70
C THR A 86 -9.91 9.85 -11.88
N GLY A 87 -8.85 10.52 -12.34
CA GLY A 87 -8.88 11.96 -12.63
C GLY A 87 -8.67 12.84 -11.39
N GLY A 88 -7.95 12.34 -10.39
CA GLY A 88 -7.56 13.08 -9.20
C GLY A 88 -7.86 12.33 -7.92
N GLU A 89 -9.11 12.05 -7.64
CA GLU A 89 -9.55 11.32 -6.47
C GLU A 89 -10.56 10.23 -6.84
N GLY A 90 -10.67 9.20 -6.01
CA GLY A 90 -11.62 8.11 -6.17
C GLY A 90 -11.22 6.90 -5.33
N GLY A 91 -12.10 5.91 -5.32
CA GLY A 91 -11.85 4.65 -4.61
C GLY A 91 -12.86 3.59 -5.02
N MET A 92 -12.57 2.37 -4.62
CA MET A 92 -13.45 1.23 -4.82
C MET A 92 -13.30 0.28 -3.63
N VAL A 93 -14.34 -0.47 -3.36
CA VAL A 93 -14.29 -1.66 -2.49
C VAL A 93 -14.61 -2.89 -3.32
N THR A 94 -13.92 -4.00 -3.04
CA THR A 94 -14.15 -5.31 -3.64
C THR A 94 -14.45 -6.34 -2.56
N THR A 95 -15.33 -7.28 -2.83
CA THR A 95 -15.63 -8.41 -1.94
C THR A 95 -16.27 -9.54 -2.74
N ASN A 96 -16.13 -10.77 -2.26
CA ASN A 96 -16.86 -11.94 -2.76
C ASN A 96 -18.07 -12.29 -1.88
N ASP A 97 -18.34 -11.53 -0.79
CA ASP A 97 -19.47 -11.71 0.12
C ASP A 97 -20.59 -10.74 -0.25
N GLU A 98 -21.71 -11.28 -0.72
CA GLU A 98 -22.88 -10.49 -1.11
C GLU A 98 -23.49 -9.69 0.08
N THR A 99 -23.42 -10.23 1.29
CA THR A 99 -23.93 -9.56 2.48
C THR A 99 -23.11 -8.33 2.82
N LEU A 100 -21.78 -8.46 2.76
CA LEU A 100 -20.86 -7.33 2.94
C LEU A 100 -21.05 -6.31 1.81
N TRP A 101 -21.15 -6.79 0.55
CA TRP A 101 -21.39 -5.92 -0.59
C TRP A 101 -22.67 -5.10 -0.45
N LYS A 102 -23.81 -5.71 -0.08
CA LYS A 102 -25.07 -4.99 0.13
C LYS A 102 -24.95 -3.91 1.21
N LYS A 103 -24.25 -4.20 2.31
CA LYS A 103 -24.00 -3.22 3.38
C LYS A 103 -23.16 -2.04 2.89
N MET A 104 -22.04 -2.31 2.18
CA MET A 104 -21.18 -1.27 1.64
C MET A 104 -21.88 -0.45 0.56
N TRP A 105 -22.67 -1.12 -0.32
CA TRP A 105 -23.48 -0.45 -1.32
C TRP A 105 -24.49 0.49 -0.67
N SER A 106 -25.21 0.02 0.35
CA SER A 106 -26.18 0.80 1.13
C SER A 106 -25.51 2.04 1.73
N TYR A 107 -24.41 1.86 2.44
CA TYR A 107 -23.70 2.95 3.13
C TYR A 107 -23.22 4.03 2.15
N LYS A 108 -22.65 3.66 1.00
CA LYS A 108 -22.18 4.62 -0.03
C LYS A 108 -23.32 5.33 -0.76
N ASP A 109 -24.57 4.83 -0.67
CA ASP A 109 -25.75 5.37 -1.38
C ASP A 109 -26.88 5.70 -0.41
N HIS A 110 -26.61 6.59 0.52
CA HIS A 110 -27.55 7.21 1.46
C HIS A 110 -28.24 6.22 2.45
N GLY A 111 -27.77 4.99 2.58
CA GLY A 111 -28.40 3.98 3.43
C GLY A 111 -29.60 3.29 2.78
N LYS A 112 -29.74 3.35 1.45
CA LYS A 112 -30.78 2.64 0.72
C LYS A 112 -30.63 1.12 0.86
N ASN A 113 -31.76 0.43 0.92
CA ASN A 113 -31.81 -1.03 0.84
C ASN A 113 -31.76 -1.47 -0.63
N TYR A 114 -30.76 -2.27 -1.00
CA TYR A 114 -30.57 -2.72 -2.38
C TYR A 114 -31.78 -3.50 -2.90
N ASP A 115 -32.28 -4.46 -2.11
CA ASP A 115 -33.41 -5.31 -2.53
C ASP A 115 -34.71 -4.50 -2.64
N SER A 116 -34.90 -3.50 -1.79
CA SER A 116 -36.05 -2.58 -1.87
C SER A 116 -36.00 -1.70 -3.11
N VAL A 117 -34.81 -1.31 -3.57
CA VAL A 117 -34.63 -0.50 -4.79
C VAL A 117 -34.85 -1.32 -6.05
N TYR A 118 -34.32 -2.55 -6.12
CA TYR A 118 -34.22 -3.28 -7.39
C TYR A 118 -35.11 -4.52 -7.48
N HIS A 119 -35.56 -5.08 -6.36
CA HIS A 119 -36.25 -6.37 -6.33
C HIS A 119 -37.65 -6.34 -5.70
N LYS A 120 -38.02 -5.24 -5.06
CA LYS A 120 -39.37 -5.09 -4.48
C LYS A 120 -40.16 -4.01 -5.20
N GLN A 121 -41.49 -4.19 -5.29
CA GLN A 121 -42.36 -3.11 -5.71
C GLN A 121 -42.45 -2.05 -4.61
N HIS A 122 -42.29 -0.78 -4.98
CA HIS A 122 -42.40 0.36 -4.07
C HIS A 122 -43.12 1.52 -4.76
N PRO A 123 -43.70 2.46 -4.02
CA PRO A 123 -44.34 3.67 -4.59
C PRO A 123 -43.33 4.46 -5.43
N PRO A 124 -43.79 5.24 -6.42
CA PRO A 124 -42.94 6.13 -7.18
C PRO A 124 -42.14 7.07 -6.27
N GLY A 125 -40.85 7.33 -6.65
CA GLY A 125 -39.95 8.19 -5.91
C GLY A 125 -39.08 7.44 -4.90
N PHE A 126 -38.42 8.21 -4.02
CA PHE A 126 -37.42 7.67 -3.07
C PHE A 126 -37.97 7.49 -1.65
N ARG A 127 -39.25 7.10 -1.53
CA ARG A 127 -39.89 6.90 -0.23
C ARG A 127 -39.74 5.45 0.25
N TRP A 128 -39.39 5.31 1.54
CA TRP A 128 -39.36 4.03 2.27
C TRP A 128 -38.31 3.03 1.72
N LEU A 129 -37.21 3.56 1.15
CA LEU A 129 -36.11 2.76 0.58
C LEU A 129 -34.85 2.75 1.46
N HIS A 130 -34.80 3.57 2.50
CA HIS A 130 -33.63 3.76 3.35
C HIS A 130 -33.81 3.03 4.67
N ASP A 131 -33.03 1.95 4.88
CA ASP A 131 -33.08 1.14 6.10
C ASP A 131 -31.98 1.55 7.10
N SER A 132 -31.05 2.39 6.69
CA SER A 132 -29.91 2.82 7.50
C SER A 132 -29.44 4.24 7.14
N PHE A 133 -28.54 4.77 7.94
CA PHE A 133 -27.81 5.99 7.59
C PHE A 133 -26.66 5.65 6.63
N GLY A 134 -26.35 6.58 5.73
CA GLY A 134 -25.26 6.44 4.77
C GLY A 134 -24.78 7.78 4.24
N THR A 135 -23.88 7.72 3.27
CA THR A 135 -23.24 8.87 2.63
C THR A 135 -23.53 8.89 1.13
N ASN A 136 -23.08 9.92 0.44
CA ASN A 136 -23.05 9.95 -1.01
C ASN A 136 -21.61 9.83 -1.51
N TRP A 137 -21.14 8.61 -1.69
CA TRP A 137 -19.81 8.29 -2.23
C TRP A 137 -19.89 7.65 -3.62
N ARG A 138 -20.87 8.02 -4.40
CA ARG A 138 -20.96 7.54 -5.78
C ARG A 138 -19.86 8.18 -6.62
N MET A 139 -19.09 7.32 -7.31
CA MET A 139 -18.12 7.77 -8.31
C MET A 139 -18.87 8.38 -9.51
N MET A 140 -18.37 9.48 -10.05
CA MET A 140 -18.90 10.05 -11.29
C MET A 140 -18.56 9.13 -12.48
N GLU A 141 -19.47 9.02 -13.46
CA GLU A 141 -19.25 8.19 -14.65
C GLU A 141 -17.99 8.56 -15.42
N MET A 142 -17.68 9.85 -15.51
CA MET A 142 -16.46 10.37 -16.12
C MET A 142 -15.20 9.81 -15.44
N GLN A 143 -15.17 9.75 -14.11
CA GLN A 143 -14.08 9.13 -13.35
C GLN A 143 -14.01 7.62 -13.61
N ALA A 144 -15.15 6.94 -13.64
CA ALA A 144 -15.22 5.52 -13.93
C ALA A 144 -14.69 5.17 -15.32
N VAL A 145 -14.95 6.00 -16.33
CA VAL A 145 -14.41 5.82 -17.70
C VAL A 145 -12.88 5.91 -17.67
N ILE A 146 -12.30 6.92 -17.00
CA ILE A 146 -10.85 7.06 -16.86
C ILE A 146 -10.27 5.80 -16.19
N GLY A 147 -10.86 5.36 -15.07
CA GLY A 147 -10.43 4.17 -14.34
C GLY A 147 -10.46 2.91 -15.21
N ARG A 148 -11.54 2.68 -15.99
CA ARG A 148 -11.66 1.54 -16.90
C ARG A 148 -10.60 1.53 -18.01
N ILE A 149 -10.20 2.70 -18.50
CA ILE A 149 -9.12 2.83 -19.50
C ILE A 149 -7.78 2.46 -18.85
N GLN A 150 -7.49 2.98 -17.66
CA GLN A 150 -6.25 2.70 -16.96
C GLN A 150 -6.14 1.25 -16.48
N LEU A 151 -7.24 0.66 -16.02
CA LEU A 151 -7.27 -0.74 -15.59
C LEU A 151 -6.76 -1.70 -16.67
N LYS A 152 -7.06 -1.44 -17.95
CA LYS A 152 -6.56 -2.25 -19.07
C LYS A 152 -5.05 -2.15 -19.27
N LYS A 153 -4.40 -1.10 -18.74
CA LYS A 153 -2.95 -0.87 -18.86
C LYS A 153 -2.16 -1.44 -17.68
N ILE A 154 -2.84 -1.84 -16.60
CA ILE A 154 -2.17 -2.33 -15.37
C ILE A 154 -1.16 -3.45 -15.65
N PRO A 155 -1.46 -4.51 -16.44
CA PRO A 155 -0.49 -5.57 -16.68
C PRO A 155 0.83 -5.06 -17.30
N GLU A 156 0.75 -4.21 -18.31
CA GLU A 156 1.90 -3.59 -18.94
C GLU A 156 2.65 -2.67 -17.96
N TRP A 157 1.92 -1.81 -17.26
CA TRP A 157 2.52 -0.91 -16.28
C TRP A 157 3.22 -1.62 -15.14
N THR A 158 2.64 -2.74 -14.66
CA THR A 158 3.27 -3.56 -13.62
C THR A 158 4.58 -4.16 -14.13
N ALA A 159 4.63 -4.67 -15.35
CA ALA A 159 5.86 -5.21 -15.94
C ALA A 159 6.96 -4.14 -16.05
N VAL A 160 6.64 -2.95 -16.58
CA VAL A 160 7.59 -1.84 -16.70
C VAL A 160 8.08 -1.36 -15.33
N ARG A 161 7.17 -1.22 -14.36
CA ARG A 161 7.51 -0.82 -12.98
C ARG A 161 8.48 -1.81 -12.32
N ASN A 162 8.27 -3.10 -12.49
CA ASN A 162 9.16 -4.13 -11.96
C ASN A 162 10.53 -4.09 -12.65
N THR A 163 10.60 -3.86 -13.95
CA THR A 163 11.87 -3.68 -14.67
C THR A 163 12.64 -2.46 -14.13
N ASN A 164 11.96 -1.32 -13.96
CA ASN A 164 12.56 -0.11 -13.39
C ASN A 164 13.04 -0.34 -11.95
N MET A 165 12.22 -1.01 -11.14
CA MET A 165 12.57 -1.35 -9.75
C MET A 165 13.80 -2.25 -9.69
N ALA A 166 13.86 -3.29 -10.50
CA ALA A 166 15.00 -4.21 -10.52
C ALA A 166 16.32 -3.49 -10.90
N ARG A 167 16.29 -2.54 -11.83
CA ARG A 167 17.47 -1.73 -12.19
C ARG A 167 17.94 -0.84 -11.05
N ILE A 168 17.01 -0.19 -10.34
CA ILE A 168 17.36 0.64 -9.18
C ILE A 168 17.92 -0.25 -8.06
N GLN A 169 17.30 -1.38 -7.78
CA GLN A 169 17.74 -2.32 -6.75
C GLN A 169 19.14 -2.86 -7.03
N ALA A 170 19.44 -3.20 -8.29
CA ALA A 170 20.75 -3.70 -8.71
C ALA A 170 21.89 -2.70 -8.42
N ALA A 171 21.61 -1.39 -8.42
CA ALA A 171 22.61 -0.37 -8.10
C ALA A 171 23.10 -0.42 -6.63
N PHE A 172 22.35 -1.08 -5.74
CA PHE A 172 22.65 -1.20 -4.32
C PHE A 172 23.22 -2.57 -3.91
N GLU A 173 23.04 -3.63 -4.73
CA GLU A 173 23.26 -5.04 -4.32
C GLU A 173 24.68 -5.37 -3.83
N ASN A 174 25.69 -4.67 -4.31
CA ASN A 174 27.08 -4.94 -3.95
C ASN A 174 27.63 -4.04 -2.83
N SER A 175 26.76 -3.25 -2.20
CA SER A 175 27.17 -2.34 -1.14
C SER A 175 26.78 -2.87 0.24
N PRO A 176 27.70 -2.93 1.22
CA PRO A 176 27.39 -3.40 2.57
C PRO A 176 26.50 -2.42 3.34
N TYR A 177 26.32 -1.21 2.82
CA TYR A 177 25.54 -0.14 3.46
C TYR A 177 24.06 -0.23 3.18
N PHE A 178 23.61 -1.16 2.33
CA PHE A 178 22.22 -1.25 1.92
C PHE A 178 21.70 -2.68 1.95
N THR A 179 20.42 -2.81 2.24
CA THR A 179 19.66 -4.06 2.13
C THR A 179 18.53 -3.86 1.14
N VAL A 180 18.47 -4.78 0.16
CA VAL A 180 17.42 -4.83 -0.86
C VAL A 180 16.59 -6.08 -0.62
N ALA A 181 15.39 -5.90 -0.11
CA ALA A 181 14.45 -7.01 0.05
C ALA A 181 13.74 -7.32 -1.28
N LYS A 182 13.59 -8.61 -1.59
CA LYS A 182 12.89 -9.08 -2.79
C LYS A 182 11.85 -10.12 -2.41
N PRO A 183 10.62 -10.02 -2.92
CA PRO A 183 9.62 -11.05 -2.71
C PRO A 183 10.02 -12.36 -3.37
N SER A 184 9.50 -13.49 -2.87
CA SER A 184 9.63 -14.79 -3.51
C SER A 184 8.83 -14.86 -4.81
N ALA A 185 8.98 -15.96 -5.56
CA ALA A 185 8.26 -16.19 -6.80
C ALA A 185 6.72 -16.31 -6.63
N ASP A 186 6.24 -16.46 -5.39
CA ASP A 186 4.81 -16.48 -5.08
C ASP A 186 4.14 -15.11 -5.26
N TYR A 187 4.93 -14.04 -5.38
CA TYR A 187 4.43 -12.67 -5.46
C TYR A 187 4.70 -12.03 -6.82
N VAL A 188 3.72 -11.26 -7.29
CA VAL A 188 3.93 -10.21 -8.26
C VAL A 188 3.84 -8.88 -7.53
N HIS A 189 4.95 -8.16 -7.43
CA HIS A 189 5.01 -6.85 -6.79
C HIS A 189 4.40 -5.79 -7.73
N ALA A 190 3.49 -4.94 -7.23
CA ALA A 190 2.92 -3.86 -8.05
C ALA A 190 3.92 -2.73 -8.34
N ALA A 191 5.01 -2.69 -7.59
CA ALA A 191 6.07 -1.67 -7.70
C ALA A 191 5.50 -0.23 -7.74
N TYR A 192 4.65 0.09 -6.76
CA TYR A 192 4.18 1.48 -6.59
C TYR A 192 5.35 2.41 -6.34
N LYS A 193 6.28 1.99 -5.46
CA LYS A 193 7.56 2.63 -5.20
C LYS A 193 8.62 1.55 -5.00
N CYS A 194 9.90 1.91 -5.18
CA CYS A 194 11.04 1.05 -4.86
C CYS A 194 11.59 1.45 -3.51
N TYR A 195 11.57 0.54 -2.55
CA TYR A 195 12.18 0.72 -1.24
C TYR A 195 13.53 0.03 -1.15
N VAL A 196 14.47 0.70 -0.48
CA VAL A 196 15.79 0.17 -0.11
C VAL A 196 16.06 0.60 1.33
N GLN A 197 16.66 -0.27 2.12
CA GLN A 197 17.00 0.03 3.50
C GLN A 197 18.49 0.33 3.65
N VAL A 198 18.81 1.35 4.42
CA VAL A 198 20.17 1.71 4.80
C VAL A 198 20.56 0.91 6.04
N ASN A 199 21.69 0.23 5.99
CA ASN A 199 22.32 -0.43 7.14
C ASN A 199 23.02 0.63 7.99
N VAL A 200 22.27 1.34 8.82
CA VAL A 200 22.74 2.53 9.54
C VAL A 200 24.00 2.24 10.37
N ASP A 201 24.03 1.06 11.00
CA ASP A 201 25.17 0.63 11.84
C ASP A 201 26.45 0.34 11.03
N ALA A 202 26.33 0.11 9.72
CA ALA A 202 27.47 -0.12 8.84
C ALA A 202 28.05 1.18 8.25
N LEU A 203 27.35 2.31 8.41
CA LEU A 203 27.77 3.58 7.81
C LEU A 203 29.02 4.15 8.49
N PRO A 204 29.96 4.72 7.74
CA PRO A 204 31.07 5.47 8.30
C PRO A 204 30.61 6.73 9.06
N LYS A 205 31.47 7.20 9.98
CA LYS A 205 31.19 8.42 10.77
C LYS A 205 30.83 9.61 9.87
N GLY A 206 29.75 10.27 10.19
CA GLY A 206 29.23 11.43 9.47
C GLY A 206 28.28 11.10 8.32
N TRP A 207 28.01 9.83 8.06
CA TRP A 207 26.96 9.40 7.15
C TRP A 207 25.69 9.00 7.92
N SER A 208 24.54 9.22 7.29
CA SER A 208 23.23 8.83 7.77
C SER A 208 22.30 8.60 6.58
N ARG A 209 21.14 7.97 6.80
CA ARG A 209 20.10 7.84 5.79
C ARG A 209 19.71 9.21 5.22
N ASP A 210 19.53 10.21 6.06
CA ASP A 210 19.12 11.55 5.62
C ASP A 210 20.20 12.24 4.78
N ARG A 211 21.47 12.05 5.12
CA ARG A 211 22.58 12.54 4.29
C ARG A 211 22.62 11.85 2.94
N ILE A 212 22.46 10.53 2.89
CA ILE A 212 22.41 9.77 1.61
C ILE A 212 21.27 10.30 0.76
N MET A 213 20.07 10.46 1.33
CA MET A 213 18.91 11.02 0.64
C MET A 213 19.17 12.43 0.11
N ALA A 214 19.78 13.30 0.90
CA ALA A 214 20.12 14.67 0.50
C ALA A 214 21.16 14.70 -0.64
N GLU A 215 22.20 13.86 -0.58
CA GLU A 215 23.23 13.76 -1.65
C GLU A 215 22.61 13.27 -2.96
N ILE A 216 21.74 12.27 -2.94
CA ILE A 216 21.00 11.79 -4.13
C ILE A 216 20.12 12.89 -4.71
N ASN A 217 19.36 13.59 -3.84
CA ASN A 217 18.51 14.71 -4.27
C ASN A 217 19.34 15.86 -4.88
N ALA A 218 20.52 16.15 -4.34
CA ALA A 218 21.42 17.18 -4.88
C ALA A 218 21.92 16.85 -6.30
N LEU A 219 21.94 15.57 -6.68
CA LEU A 219 22.23 15.12 -8.05
C LEU A 219 21.01 15.21 -8.97
N GLY A 220 19.88 15.76 -8.48
CA GLY A 220 18.65 15.96 -9.24
C GLY A 220 17.88 14.66 -9.49
N VAL A 221 17.93 13.72 -8.55
CA VAL A 221 17.17 12.45 -8.54
C VAL A 221 16.23 12.46 -7.34
N PRO A 222 14.89 12.34 -7.55
CA PRO A 222 13.95 12.28 -6.45
C PRO A 222 14.19 11.04 -5.57
N CYS A 223 14.56 11.28 -4.32
CA CYS A 223 14.72 10.26 -3.29
C CYS A 223 14.01 10.73 -2.01
N PHE A 224 13.25 9.84 -1.38
CA PHE A 224 12.40 10.13 -0.23
C PHE A 224 12.65 9.15 0.91
N SER A 225 12.17 9.48 2.10
CA SER A 225 12.24 8.61 3.28
C SER A 225 11.17 7.49 3.30
N GLY A 226 10.21 7.55 2.38
CA GLY A 226 9.12 6.59 2.33
C GLY A 226 7.86 7.06 3.09
N SER A 227 6.97 6.11 3.37
CA SER A 227 5.75 6.34 4.14
C SER A 227 6.08 6.61 5.61
N CYS A 228 5.18 7.32 6.32
CA CYS A 228 5.30 7.53 7.75
C CYS A 228 5.18 6.19 8.49
N SER A 229 6.28 5.69 9.02
CA SER A 229 6.32 4.40 9.73
C SER A 229 5.79 4.48 11.16
N GLU A 230 5.83 5.69 11.76
CA GLU A 230 5.43 5.94 13.13
C GLU A 230 4.27 6.94 13.19
N VAL A 231 3.17 6.64 12.47
CA VAL A 231 1.99 7.51 12.40
C VAL A 231 1.42 7.89 13.77
N TYR A 232 1.61 7.04 14.77
CA TYR A 232 1.19 7.29 16.14
C TYR A 232 1.96 8.44 16.83
N LEU A 233 3.07 8.91 16.26
CA LEU A 233 3.80 10.10 16.73
C LEU A 233 3.24 11.41 16.19
N GLU A 234 2.31 11.36 15.24
CA GLU A 234 1.64 12.56 14.74
C GLU A 234 0.92 13.30 15.89
N LYS A 235 0.91 14.62 15.83
CA LYS A 235 0.34 15.47 16.88
C LYS A 235 -1.12 15.15 17.20
N ALA A 236 -1.87 14.64 16.20
CA ALA A 236 -3.26 14.22 16.39
C ALA A 236 -3.44 13.11 17.44
N PHE A 237 -2.38 12.34 17.72
CA PHE A 237 -2.40 11.29 18.74
C PHE A 237 -1.90 11.71 20.11
N GLU A 238 -1.45 12.95 20.27
CA GLU A 238 -1.01 13.46 21.59
C GLU A 238 -2.16 13.47 22.60
N GLY A 239 -1.90 12.89 23.78
CA GLY A 239 -2.89 12.79 24.86
C GLY A 239 -4.03 11.79 24.61
N THR A 240 -3.97 11.00 23.51
CA THR A 240 -4.94 9.96 23.26
C THR A 240 -4.47 8.58 23.78
N PRO A 241 -5.39 7.66 24.10
CA PRO A 241 -5.04 6.30 24.54
C PRO A 241 -4.46 5.45 23.39
N TRP A 242 -4.47 5.94 22.14
CA TRP A 242 -3.99 5.23 20.96
C TRP A 242 -2.52 5.45 20.66
N ARG A 243 -1.88 6.43 21.33
CA ARG A 243 -0.44 6.63 21.24
C ARG A 243 0.26 5.69 22.22
N PRO A 244 1.10 4.73 21.74
CA PRO A 244 1.83 3.84 22.63
C PRO A 244 2.82 4.65 23.49
N GLU A 245 3.02 4.22 24.74
CA GLU A 245 3.99 4.85 25.65
C GLU A 245 5.44 4.72 25.14
N GLN A 246 5.74 3.63 24.48
CA GLN A 246 7.06 3.37 23.90
C GLN A 246 6.98 3.29 22.38
N ARG A 247 8.00 3.80 21.70
CA ARG A 247 8.12 3.69 20.24
C ARG A 247 8.17 2.22 19.80
N LEU A 248 7.46 1.91 18.73
CA LEU A 248 7.46 0.57 18.15
C LEU A 248 8.78 0.34 17.41
N LYS A 249 9.63 -0.54 17.95
CA LYS A 249 11.01 -0.76 17.52
C LYS A 249 11.19 -0.91 16.00
N HIS A 250 10.41 -1.77 15.35
CA HIS A 250 10.51 -1.97 13.90
C HIS A 250 10.03 -0.74 13.11
N ALA A 251 8.98 -0.07 13.59
CA ALA A 251 8.48 1.15 12.95
C ALA A 251 9.53 2.27 13.01
N GLN A 252 10.17 2.43 14.17
CA GLN A 252 11.29 3.37 14.33
C GLN A 252 12.44 3.03 13.40
N GLN A 253 12.89 1.77 13.39
CA GLN A 253 14.00 1.32 12.54
C GLN A 253 13.72 1.60 11.06
N LEU A 254 12.51 1.28 10.58
CA LEU A 254 12.11 1.55 9.19
C LEU A 254 12.05 3.04 8.89
N GLY A 255 11.54 3.86 9.82
CA GLY A 255 11.51 5.32 9.69
C GLY A 255 12.91 5.94 9.58
N GLU A 256 13.89 5.34 10.22
CA GLU A 256 15.27 5.84 10.27
C GLU A 256 16.17 5.25 9.15
N SER A 257 15.75 4.16 8.48
CA SER A 257 16.58 3.45 7.49
C SER A 257 16.04 3.47 6.06
N SER A 258 14.75 3.70 5.83
CA SER A 258 14.16 3.57 4.50
C SER A 258 14.57 4.69 3.54
N LEU A 259 14.87 4.32 2.30
CA LEU A 259 14.93 5.17 1.12
C LEU A 259 13.87 4.70 0.12
N MET A 260 13.25 5.65 -0.59
CA MET A 260 12.19 5.38 -1.55
C MET A 260 12.43 6.09 -2.87
N PHE A 261 12.30 5.35 -3.98
CA PHE A 261 12.47 5.84 -5.34
C PHE A 261 11.20 5.67 -6.17
N VAL A 262 11.02 6.55 -7.15
CA VAL A 262 9.93 6.45 -8.13
C VAL A 262 10.29 5.45 -9.23
N VAL A 263 9.30 4.65 -9.65
CA VAL A 263 9.48 3.59 -10.67
C VAL A 263 8.35 3.56 -11.69
N HIS A 264 7.61 4.67 -11.84
CA HIS A 264 6.42 4.70 -12.71
C HIS A 264 6.77 4.45 -14.19
N PRO A 265 5.81 3.92 -14.99
CA PRO A 265 6.08 3.41 -16.33
C PRO A 265 6.42 4.49 -17.37
N THR A 266 6.26 5.76 -17.03
CA THR A 266 6.58 6.88 -17.92
C THR A 266 7.98 7.48 -17.68
N LEU A 267 8.79 6.85 -16.79
CA LEU A 267 10.19 7.23 -16.65
C LEU A 267 10.95 6.94 -17.96
N SER A 268 11.66 7.95 -18.47
CA SER A 268 12.54 7.75 -19.61
C SER A 268 13.75 6.92 -19.23
N GLU A 269 14.33 6.23 -20.20
CA GLU A 269 15.59 5.50 -20.04
C GLU A 269 16.70 6.41 -19.47
N GLN A 270 16.79 7.66 -19.93
CA GLN A 270 17.74 8.65 -19.43
C GLN A 270 17.49 8.97 -17.94
N SER A 271 16.23 9.14 -17.53
CA SER A 271 15.89 9.41 -16.13
C SER A 271 16.23 8.23 -15.22
N LEU A 272 15.98 7.02 -15.68
CA LEU A 272 16.28 5.80 -14.94
C LEU A 272 17.80 5.60 -14.82
N GLN A 273 18.55 5.81 -15.91
CA GLN A 273 20.02 5.74 -15.89
C GLN A 273 20.62 6.81 -14.97
N LYS A 274 20.10 8.05 -15.02
CA LYS A 274 20.50 9.12 -14.09
C LYS A 274 20.30 8.72 -12.64
N THR A 275 19.21 8.00 -12.33
CA THR A 275 18.93 7.49 -10.98
C THR A 275 20.00 6.48 -10.56
N VAL A 276 20.31 5.52 -11.40
CA VAL A 276 21.36 4.51 -11.15
C VAL A 276 22.72 5.18 -10.93
N ASP A 277 23.12 6.10 -11.82
CA ASP A 277 24.40 6.81 -11.74
C ASP A 277 24.53 7.62 -10.45
N ALA A 278 23.48 8.33 -10.04
CA ALA A 278 23.45 9.10 -8.81
C ALA A 278 23.60 8.20 -7.56
N ILE A 279 22.93 7.04 -7.54
CA ILE A 279 23.06 6.05 -6.47
C ILE A 279 24.50 5.56 -6.38
N GLN A 280 25.10 5.12 -7.49
CA GLN A 280 26.48 4.62 -7.55
C GLN A 280 27.48 5.68 -7.14
N GLN A 281 27.28 6.94 -7.57
CA GLN A 281 28.13 8.06 -7.17
C GLN A 281 28.08 8.32 -5.67
N VAL A 282 26.90 8.25 -5.04
CA VAL A 282 26.78 8.44 -3.60
C VAL A 282 27.38 7.25 -2.84
N ILE A 283 27.18 6.01 -3.30
CA ILE A 283 27.81 4.82 -2.72
C ILE A 283 29.33 4.96 -2.74
N ALA A 284 29.92 5.41 -3.84
CA ALA A 284 31.38 5.63 -3.94
C ALA A 284 31.91 6.72 -3.00
N ARG A 285 31.06 7.67 -2.56
CA ARG A 285 31.44 8.68 -1.56
C ARG A 285 31.35 8.16 -0.12
N ILE A 286 30.55 7.12 0.13
CA ILE A 286 30.43 6.47 1.43
C ILE A 286 31.65 5.58 1.69
N SER A 287 32.14 4.91 0.65
CA SER A 287 33.32 4.03 0.69
C SER A 287 34.62 4.84 0.76
#